data_0976de8983d6c77bbe9d5f134b9b2593
#
_entry.id   0976de8983d6c77bbe9d5f134b9b2593
#
_cell.length_a   1.000
_cell.length_b   1.000
_cell.length_c   1.000
_cell.angle_alpha   90.00
_cell.angle_beta   90.00
_cell.angle_gamma   90.00
#
_symmetry.space_group_name_H-M   'P 1'
#
loop_
_entity.id
_entity.type
_entity.pdbx_description
1 polymer ?
#
loop_
_entity_poly.entity_id
_entity_poly.type
_entity_poly.pdbx_seq_one_letter_code
_entity_poly.pdbx_strand_id
1 'polypeptide(L)'
;MAVPGVAIIEVALWGYGHLGPQSSPASFLWPNIFRGVGLAFLFPPLMTMALSTLPRRMLSTGAAVSSMIGQLGGSIGIALLATLLQRSQQLHQAYLTTANLTGNRIQTVAAQGAILSHLAGLGLSPSAADRLSAALIENQIAKQALFLSFEDVYAVVGVVALILLIPIALFERGKSPESS
;
A
#
# COMPACT_ATOMS: atom_id res chain seq x y z
N MET A 1 -7.06 -10.69 -21.99
CA MET A 1 -7.86 -9.66 -21.28
C MET A 1 -7.39 -9.38 -19.86
N ALA A 2 -6.65 -10.27 -19.20
CA ALA A 2 -6.09 -10.03 -17.86
C ALA A 2 -4.91 -9.03 -17.85
N VAL A 3 -4.10 -8.99 -18.92
CA VAL A 3 -2.94 -8.10 -19.04
C VAL A 3 -3.29 -6.60 -18.87
N PRO A 4 -4.31 -6.05 -19.56
CA PRO A 4 -4.70 -4.66 -19.35
C PRO A 4 -5.18 -4.39 -17.91
N GLY A 5 -5.83 -5.36 -17.24
CA GLY A 5 -6.26 -5.22 -15.85
C GLY A 5 -5.08 -5.00 -14.91
N VAL A 6 -4.01 -5.78 -15.06
CA VAL A 6 -2.80 -5.61 -14.24
C VAL A 6 -2.09 -4.29 -14.55
N ALA A 7 -1.99 -3.91 -15.83
CA ALA A 7 -1.39 -2.62 -16.20
C ALA A 7 -2.12 -1.42 -15.57
N ILE A 8 -3.45 -1.48 -15.50
CA ILE A 8 -4.26 -0.45 -14.84
C ILE A 8 -4.02 -0.44 -13.32
N ILE A 9 -3.85 -1.62 -12.69
CA ILE A 9 -3.52 -1.71 -11.27
C ILE A 9 -2.13 -1.12 -10.99
N GLU A 10 -1.14 -1.36 -11.87
CA GLU A 10 0.20 -0.76 -11.73
C GLU A 10 0.16 0.76 -11.78
N VAL A 11 -0.64 1.34 -12.68
CA VAL A 11 -0.86 2.79 -12.72
C VAL A 11 -1.46 3.29 -11.41
N ALA A 12 -2.39 2.55 -10.82
CA ALA A 12 -2.97 2.90 -9.52
C ALA A 12 -1.92 2.83 -8.39
N LEU A 13 -1.09 1.78 -8.35
CA LEU A 13 -0.03 1.61 -7.37
C LEU A 13 1.02 2.72 -7.48
N TRP A 14 1.42 3.06 -8.71
CA TRP A 14 2.31 4.19 -8.97
C TRP A 14 1.70 5.51 -8.48
N GLY A 15 0.40 5.72 -8.70
CA GLY A 15 -0.34 6.88 -8.17
C GLY A 15 -0.31 6.96 -6.65
N TYR A 16 -0.47 5.84 -5.94
CA TYR A 16 -0.36 5.81 -4.48
C TYR A 16 1.05 6.13 -3.97
N GLY A 17 2.11 5.69 -4.65
CA GLY A 17 3.50 5.98 -4.29
C GLY A 17 3.88 7.46 -4.36
N HIS A 18 3.09 8.29 -5.08
CA HIS A 18 3.30 9.74 -5.17
C HIS A 18 2.46 10.56 -4.19
N LEU A 19 1.63 9.90 -3.38
CA LEU A 19 0.82 10.58 -2.36
C LEU A 19 1.64 10.76 -1.08
N GLY A 20 1.72 12.00 -0.60
CA GLY A 20 2.43 12.35 0.63
C GLY A 20 1.48 12.74 1.77
N PRO A 21 2.02 13.02 2.96
CA PRO A 21 1.25 13.44 4.14
C PRO A 21 0.41 14.71 3.93
N GLN A 22 0.78 15.52 2.94
CA GLN A 22 0.14 16.79 2.57
C GLN A 22 -0.91 16.62 1.46
N SER A 23 -1.09 15.38 0.93
CA SER A 23 -2.00 15.14 -0.18
C SER A 23 -3.46 15.31 0.25
N SER A 24 -4.23 16.01 -0.59
CA SER A 24 -5.66 16.18 -0.38
C SER A 24 -6.40 14.82 -0.46
N PRO A 25 -7.50 14.63 0.30
CA PRO A 25 -8.36 13.45 0.15
C PRO A 25 -8.82 13.20 -1.29
N ALA A 26 -8.98 14.26 -2.08
CA ALA A 26 -9.33 14.16 -3.50
C ALA A 26 -8.23 13.48 -4.34
N SER A 27 -6.97 13.57 -3.93
CA SER A 27 -5.85 12.93 -4.64
C SER A 27 -5.91 11.40 -4.58
N PHE A 28 -6.59 10.82 -3.58
CA PHE A 28 -6.80 9.38 -3.46
C PHE A 28 -7.90 8.84 -4.38
N LEU A 29 -8.75 9.71 -4.96
CA LEU A 29 -9.86 9.28 -5.80
C LEU A 29 -9.36 8.59 -7.08
N TRP A 30 -8.42 9.20 -7.79
CA TRP A 30 -7.91 8.66 -9.05
C TRP A 30 -7.26 7.28 -8.92
N PRO A 31 -6.29 7.05 -8.00
CA PRO A 31 -5.73 5.72 -7.80
C PRO A 31 -6.78 4.68 -7.39
N ASN A 32 -7.79 5.06 -6.59
CA ASN A 32 -8.88 4.16 -6.21
C ASN A 32 -9.76 3.76 -7.40
N ILE A 33 -10.08 4.71 -8.29
CA ILE A 33 -10.85 4.42 -9.51
C ILE A 33 -10.06 3.46 -10.41
N PHE A 34 -8.79 3.74 -10.70
CA PHE A 34 -7.95 2.87 -11.51
C PHE A 34 -7.81 1.48 -10.89
N ARG A 35 -7.61 1.38 -9.58
CA ARG A 35 -7.58 0.10 -8.88
C ARG A 35 -8.89 -0.67 -9.06
N GLY A 36 -10.03 -0.01 -8.87
CA GLY A 36 -11.34 -0.64 -9.05
C GLY A 36 -11.56 -1.15 -10.48
N VAL A 37 -11.25 -0.34 -11.47
CA VAL A 37 -11.33 -0.71 -12.90
C VAL A 37 -10.38 -1.86 -13.20
N GLY A 38 -9.13 -1.80 -12.75
CA GLY A 38 -8.15 -2.86 -12.97
C GLY A 38 -8.59 -4.20 -12.39
N LEU A 39 -9.15 -4.21 -11.17
CA LEU A 39 -9.72 -5.42 -10.56
C LEU A 39 -10.93 -5.96 -11.34
N ALA A 40 -11.80 -5.08 -11.85
CA ALA A 40 -12.95 -5.49 -12.65
C ALA A 40 -12.54 -6.17 -13.97
N PHE A 41 -11.40 -5.77 -14.56
CA PHE A 41 -10.84 -6.43 -15.75
C PHE A 41 -10.07 -7.71 -15.42
N LEU A 42 -9.55 -7.85 -14.22
CA LEU A 42 -8.71 -8.98 -13.82
C LEU A 42 -9.54 -10.17 -13.30
N PHE A 43 -10.52 -9.93 -12.44
CA PHE A 43 -11.26 -11.00 -11.76
C PHE A 43 -12.07 -11.92 -12.68
N PRO A 44 -12.91 -11.42 -13.63
CA PRO A 44 -13.74 -12.29 -14.46
C PRO A 44 -12.92 -13.23 -15.35
N PRO A 45 -11.86 -12.80 -16.05
CA PRO A 45 -11.03 -13.70 -16.84
C PRO A 45 -10.36 -14.79 -16.01
N LEU A 46 -9.84 -14.44 -14.81
CA LEU A 46 -9.20 -15.42 -13.92
C LEU A 46 -10.20 -16.48 -13.45
N MET A 47 -11.41 -16.08 -13.05
CA MET A 47 -12.47 -17.01 -12.66
C MET A 47 -12.89 -17.90 -13.82
N THR A 48 -13.05 -17.34 -15.02
CA THR A 48 -13.40 -18.10 -16.22
C THR A 48 -12.31 -19.12 -16.54
N MET A 49 -11.03 -18.74 -16.47
CA MET A 49 -9.91 -19.65 -16.70
C MET A 49 -9.87 -20.76 -15.65
N ALA A 50 -10.04 -20.43 -14.38
CA ALA A 50 -10.01 -21.42 -13.29
C ALA A 50 -11.10 -22.48 -13.41
N LEU A 51 -12.27 -22.10 -13.95
CA LEU A 51 -13.43 -23.00 -14.07
C LEU A 51 -13.55 -23.65 -15.47
N SER A 52 -12.76 -23.20 -16.46
CA SER A 52 -12.91 -23.63 -17.86
C SER A 52 -12.62 -25.10 -18.12
N THR A 53 -11.83 -25.75 -17.25
CA THR A 53 -11.46 -27.16 -17.35
C THR A 53 -12.44 -28.10 -16.65
N LEU A 54 -13.41 -27.54 -15.91
CA LEU A 54 -14.34 -28.32 -15.11
C LEU A 54 -15.60 -28.70 -15.91
N PRO A 55 -16.11 -29.92 -15.78
CA PRO A 55 -17.39 -30.32 -16.34
C PRO A 55 -18.54 -29.52 -15.67
N ARG A 56 -19.60 -29.25 -16.44
CA ARG A 56 -20.74 -28.39 -15.99
C ARG A 56 -21.33 -28.79 -14.64
N ARG A 57 -21.36 -30.08 -14.35
CA ARG A 57 -21.87 -30.63 -13.08
C ARG A 57 -20.98 -30.28 -11.86
N MET A 58 -19.72 -29.88 -12.07
CA MET A 58 -18.77 -29.57 -11.00
C MET A 58 -18.49 -28.05 -10.88
N LEU A 59 -19.13 -27.22 -11.70
CA LEU A 59 -18.86 -25.77 -11.71
C LEU A 59 -19.20 -25.11 -10.36
N SER A 60 -20.29 -25.53 -9.71
CA SER A 60 -20.67 -24.99 -8.39
C SER A 60 -19.66 -25.36 -7.31
N THR A 61 -19.18 -26.61 -7.32
CA THR A 61 -18.14 -27.07 -6.39
C THR A 61 -16.82 -26.36 -6.65
N GLY A 62 -16.43 -26.23 -7.92
CA GLY A 62 -15.24 -25.49 -8.31
C GLY A 62 -15.26 -24.02 -7.90
N ALA A 63 -16.40 -23.36 -8.07
CA ALA A 63 -16.58 -21.97 -7.63
C ALA A 63 -16.48 -21.84 -6.10
N ALA A 64 -17.07 -22.78 -5.34
CA ALA A 64 -16.97 -22.79 -3.87
C ALA A 64 -15.52 -22.98 -3.41
N VAL A 65 -14.79 -23.94 -3.98
CA VAL A 65 -13.37 -24.17 -3.67
C VAL A 65 -12.51 -22.94 -4.03
N SER A 66 -12.74 -22.34 -5.20
CA SER A 66 -12.03 -21.12 -5.61
C SER A 66 -12.27 -19.96 -4.64
N SER A 67 -13.51 -19.81 -4.15
CA SER A 67 -13.85 -18.81 -3.14
C SER A 67 -13.13 -19.06 -1.81
N MET A 68 -13.09 -20.31 -1.34
CA MET A 68 -12.36 -20.68 -0.12
C MET A 68 -10.86 -20.39 -0.24
N ILE A 69 -10.24 -20.79 -1.36
CA ILE A 69 -8.82 -20.52 -1.62
C ILE A 69 -8.57 -19.00 -1.68
N GLY A 70 -9.47 -18.24 -2.32
CA GLY A 70 -9.37 -16.78 -2.37
C GLY A 70 -9.44 -16.14 -0.99
N GLN A 71 -10.31 -16.61 -0.09
CA GLN A 71 -10.40 -16.11 1.29
C GLN A 71 -9.15 -16.45 2.11
N LEU A 72 -8.64 -17.68 1.99
CA LEU A 72 -7.40 -18.08 2.66
C LEU A 72 -6.21 -17.29 2.12
N GLY A 73 -6.08 -17.16 0.81
CA GLY A 73 -5.03 -16.36 0.17
C GLY A 73 -5.12 -14.88 0.57
N GLY A 74 -6.33 -14.33 0.64
CA GLY A 74 -6.57 -12.95 1.09
C GLY A 74 -6.13 -12.73 2.53
N SER A 75 -6.50 -13.62 3.46
CA SER A 75 -6.12 -13.50 4.86
C SER A 75 -4.60 -13.61 5.08
N ILE A 76 -3.93 -14.55 4.39
CA ILE A 76 -2.48 -14.69 4.42
C ILE A 76 -1.82 -13.44 3.81
N GLY A 77 -2.33 -12.96 2.68
CA GLY A 77 -1.84 -11.74 2.03
C GLY A 77 -1.91 -10.51 2.94
N ILE A 78 -3.05 -10.30 3.59
CA ILE A 78 -3.22 -9.20 4.56
C ILE A 78 -2.23 -9.33 5.72
N ALA A 79 -2.04 -10.53 6.28
CA ALA A 79 -1.10 -10.75 7.38
C ALA A 79 0.35 -10.46 6.97
N LEU A 80 0.75 -10.87 5.77
CA LEU A 80 2.09 -10.59 5.23
C LEU A 80 2.28 -9.09 5.00
N LEU A 81 1.33 -8.41 4.36
CA LEU A 81 1.40 -6.98 4.10
C LEU A 81 1.40 -6.16 5.39
N ALA A 82 0.60 -6.55 6.39
CA ALA A 82 0.60 -5.90 7.70
C ALA A 82 1.96 -6.05 8.39
N THR A 83 2.58 -7.23 8.32
CA THR A 83 3.91 -7.50 8.88
C THR A 83 4.98 -6.67 8.17
N LEU A 84 4.93 -6.59 6.83
CA LEU A 84 5.84 -5.76 6.04
C LEU A 84 5.69 -4.28 6.40
N LEU A 85 4.45 -3.78 6.45
CA LEU A 85 4.16 -2.40 6.83
C LEU A 85 4.71 -2.06 8.21
N GLN A 86 4.48 -2.93 9.20
CA GLN A 86 4.96 -2.72 10.56
C GLN A 86 6.49 -2.71 10.64
N ARG A 87 7.17 -3.63 9.93
CA ARG A 87 8.64 -3.66 9.87
C ARG A 87 9.21 -2.42 9.20
N SER A 88 8.67 -2.04 8.06
CA SER A 88 9.10 -0.83 7.34
C SER A 88 8.89 0.42 8.19
N GLN A 89 7.74 0.51 8.87
CA GLN A 89 7.46 1.63 9.78
C GLN A 89 8.47 1.72 10.93
N GLN A 90 8.84 0.60 11.54
CA GLN A 90 9.85 0.58 12.61
C GLN A 90 11.23 1.02 12.08
N LEU A 91 11.62 0.56 10.89
CA LEU A 91 12.88 0.94 10.26
C LEU A 91 12.91 2.44 9.93
N HIS A 92 11.88 2.96 9.28
CA HIS A 92 11.80 4.39 8.95
C HIS A 92 11.72 5.26 10.21
N GLN A 93 10.98 4.84 11.22
CA GLN A 93 10.91 5.57 12.50
C GLN A 93 12.28 5.62 13.19
N ALA A 94 13.01 4.51 13.25
CA ALA A 94 14.36 4.47 13.82
C ALA A 94 15.32 5.34 13.01
N TYR A 95 15.27 5.28 11.67
CA TYR A 95 16.08 6.10 10.78
C TYR A 95 15.80 7.59 10.96
N LEU A 96 14.53 8.00 10.91
CA LEU A 96 14.12 9.39 11.08
C LEU A 96 14.49 9.94 12.46
N THR A 97 14.33 9.14 13.52
CA THR A 97 14.74 9.52 14.87
C THR A 97 16.25 9.75 14.95
N THR A 98 17.04 8.84 14.40
CA THR A 98 18.51 8.94 14.38
C THR A 98 18.97 10.12 13.50
N ALA A 99 18.37 10.31 12.33
CA ALA A 99 18.70 11.43 11.44
C ALA A 99 18.37 12.80 12.06
N ASN A 100 17.25 12.91 12.77
CA ASN A 100 16.88 14.12 13.50
C ASN A 100 17.82 14.40 14.68
N LEU A 101 18.33 13.37 15.33
CA LEU A 101 19.29 13.53 16.43
C LEU A 101 20.71 13.89 15.96
N THR A 102 21.11 13.43 14.75
CA THR A 102 22.51 13.54 14.28
C THR A 102 22.70 14.60 13.17
N GLY A 103 21.76 14.72 12.24
CA GLY A 103 21.96 15.53 11.02
C GLY A 103 21.18 16.84 10.98
N ASN A 104 20.02 16.92 11.62
CA ASN A 104 19.10 18.06 11.51
C ASN A 104 18.81 18.72 12.86
N ARG A 105 19.74 18.60 13.80
CA ARG A 105 19.58 19.07 15.19
C ARG A 105 19.16 20.54 15.27
N ILE A 106 19.68 21.38 14.36
CA ILE A 106 19.37 22.83 14.34
C ILE A 106 17.90 23.05 13.95
N GLN A 107 17.39 22.34 12.93
CA GLN A 107 16.00 22.49 12.49
C GLN A 107 15.02 21.90 13.50
N THR A 108 15.38 20.78 14.12
CA THR A 108 14.57 20.13 15.14
C THR A 108 14.49 21.00 16.40
N VAL A 109 15.59 21.58 16.84
CA VAL A 109 15.63 22.51 17.99
C VAL A 109 14.86 23.79 17.69
N ALA A 110 14.97 24.35 16.48
CA ALA A 110 14.20 25.52 16.05
C ALA A 110 12.71 25.23 16.00
N ALA A 111 12.30 24.09 15.44
CA ALA A 111 10.90 23.66 15.43
C ALA A 111 10.35 23.43 16.84
N GLN A 112 11.14 22.78 17.70
CA GLN A 112 10.77 22.58 19.11
C GLN A 112 10.64 23.90 19.85
N GLY A 113 11.54 24.85 19.63
CA GLY A 113 11.49 26.18 20.21
C GLY A 113 10.25 26.97 19.78
N ALA A 114 9.87 26.87 18.49
CA ALA A 114 8.65 27.49 17.97
C ALA A 114 7.38 26.87 18.58
N ILE A 115 7.34 25.56 18.73
CA ILE A 115 6.22 24.86 19.40
C ILE A 115 6.14 25.27 20.86
N LEU A 116 7.26 25.28 21.57
CA LEU A 116 7.32 25.67 22.98
C LEU A 116 6.85 27.11 23.21
N SER A 117 7.29 28.06 22.37
CA SER A 117 6.85 29.45 22.46
C SER A 117 5.34 29.60 22.23
N HIS A 118 4.79 28.84 21.29
CA HIS A 118 3.36 28.84 21.05
C HIS A 118 2.56 28.24 22.23
N LEU A 119 3.03 27.14 22.80
CA LEU A 119 2.40 26.48 23.95
C LEU A 119 2.49 27.33 25.22
N ALA A 120 3.61 28.05 25.42
CA ALA A 120 3.76 28.99 26.51
C ALA A 120 2.77 30.17 26.38
N GLY A 121 2.54 30.63 25.15
CA GLY A 121 1.51 31.67 24.87
C GLY A 121 0.08 31.22 25.19
N LEU A 122 -0.19 29.92 25.25
CA LEU A 122 -1.48 29.35 25.67
C LEU A 122 -1.59 29.16 27.20
N GLY A 123 -0.60 29.58 27.99
CA GLY A 123 -0.62 29.50 29.44
C GLY A 123 -0.27 28.14 30.04
N LEU A 124 0.33 27.24 29.24
CA LEU A 124 0.79 25.94 29.74
C LEU A 124 2.06 26.09 30.60
N SER A 125 2.15 25.26 31.65
CA SER A 125 3.37 25.22 32.46
C SER A 125 4.56 24.71 31.64
N PRO A 126 5.80 25.13 31.91
CA PRO A 126 6.98 24.71 31.14
C PRO A 126 7.12 23.20 30.99
N SER A 127 6.86 22.46 32.07
CA SER A 127 6.93 21.00 32.05
C SER A 127 5.82 20.33 31.23
N ALA A 128 4.65 20.94 31.14
CA ALA A 128 3.56 20.46 30.28
C ALA A 128 3.85 20.78 28.81
N ALA A 129 4.38 21.97 28.53
CA ALA A 129 4.78 22.39 27.20
C ALA A 129 5.90 21.49 26.63
N ASP A 130 6.91 21.13 27.41
CA ASP A 130 7.99 20.21 27.02
C ASP A 130 7.45 18.83 26.64
N ARG A 131 6.60 18.24 27.48
CA ARG A 131 6.00 16.93 27.19
C ARG A 131 5.16 16.96 25.93
N LEU A 132 4.36 18.00 25.75
CA LEU A 132 3.48 18.15 24.60
C LEU A 132 4.28 18.38 23.31
N SER A 133 5.34 19.19 23.37
CA SER A 133 6.22 19.42 22.21
C SER A 133 6.92 18.15 21.77
N ALA A 134 7.45 17.37 22.71
CA ALA A 134 8.06 16.07 22.42
C ALA A 134 7.05 15.09 21.77
N ALA A 135 5.85 14.98 22.32
CA ALA A 135 4.79 14.14 21.78
C ALA A 135 4.33 14.57 20.37
N LEU A 136 4.27 15.88 20.09
CA LEU A 136 3.93 16.38 18.75
C LEU A 136 5.02 16.04 17.72
N ILE A 137 6.29 16.18 18.07
CA ILE A 137 7.42 15.81 17.20
C ILE A 137 7.42 14.31 16.95
N GLU A 138 7.26 13.50 17.98
CA GLU A 138 7.18 12.04 17.86
C GLU A 138 6.02 11.61 16.94
N ASN A 139 4.84 12.23 17.09
CA ASN A 139 3.69 11.97 16.24
C ASN A 139 3.96 12.36 14.77
N GLN A 140 4.67 13.46 14.51
CA GLN A 140 5.08 13.83 13.16
C GLN A 140 6.05 12.81 12.55
N ILE A 141 7.05 12.38 13.30
CA ILE A 141 7.99 11.33 12.87
C ILE A 141 7.24 10.03 12.57
N ALA A 142 6.33 9.62 13.45
CA ALA A 142 5.53 8.41 13.25
C ALA A 142 4.64 8.49 12.00
N LYS A 143 4.02 9.64 11.73
CA LYS A 143 3.25 9.86 10.51
C LYS A 143 4.12 9.78 9.25
N GLN A 144 5.28 10.43 9.24
CA GLN A 144 6.21 10.37 8.10
C GLN A 144 6.70 8.94 7.87
N ALA A 145 7.10 8.23 8.94
CA ALA A 145 7.50 6.83 8.86
C ALA A 145 6.39 5.94 8.28
N LEU A 146 5.15 6.18 8.69
CA LEU A 146 4.00 5.44 8.16
C LEU A 146 3.80 5.67 6.67
N PHE A 147 3.91 6.91 6.19
CA PHE A 147 3.78 7.21 4.75
C PHE A 147 4.88 6.54 3.91
N LEU A 148 6.14 6.63 4.34
CA LEU A 148 7.26 5.94 3.68
C LEU A 148 7.06 4.42 3.66
N SER A 149 6.49 3.87 4.73
CA SER A 149 6.19 2.44 4.83
C SER A 149 5.10 2.00 3.86
N PHE A 150 4.10 2.84 3.60
CA PHE A 150 3.10 2.56 2.57
C PHE A 150 3.72 2.57 1.18
N GLU A 151 4.63 3.50 0.89
CA GLU A 151 5.36 3.53 -0.38
C GLU A 151 6.13 2.23 -0.61
N ASP A 152 6.87 1.74 0.39
CA ASP A 152 7.58 0.46 0.33
C ASP A 152 6.63 -0.71 0.08
N VAL A 153 5.50 -0.76 0.79
CA VAL A 153 4.51 -1.84 0.63
C VAL A 153 3.89 -1.81 -0.77
N TYR A 154 3.55 -0.63 -1.30
CA TYR A 154 3.03 -0.51 -2.67
C TYR A 154 4.08 -0.92 -3.70
N ALA A 155 5.36 -0.57 -3.51
CA ALA A 155 6.43 -1.02 -4.38
C ALA A 155 6.56 -2.56 -4.39
N VAL A 156 6.52 -3.20 -3.22
CA VAL A 156 6.54 -4.68 -3.11
C VAL A 156 5.34 -5.30 -3.80
N VAL A 157 4.13 -4.77 -3.58
CA VAL A 157 2.90 -5.27 -4.22
C VAL A 157 2.98 -5.10 -5.74
N GLY A 158 3.49 -3.97 -6.24
CA GLY A 158 3.70 -3.73 -7.66
C GLY A 158 4.68 -4.74 -8.27
N VAL A 159 5.82 -4.97 -7.64
CA VAL A 159 6.79 -5.97 -8.11
C VAL A 159 6.17 -7.38 -8.16
N VAL A 160 5.42 -7.78 -7.12
CA VAL A 160 4.73 -9.07 -7.10
C VAL A 160 3.69 -9.15 -8.23
N ALA A 161 2.93 -8.09 -8.47
CA ALA A 161 1.94 -8.04 -9.54
C ALA A 161 2.61 -8.15 -10.92
N LEU A 162 3.75 -7.47 -11.14
CA LEU A 162 4.55 -7.60 -12.38
C LEU A 162 5.08 -9.02 -12.58
N ILE A 163 5.57 -9.68 -11.53
CA ILE A 163 6.03 -11.07 -11.61
C ILE A 163 4.87 -12.00 -12.00
N LEU A 164 3.67 -11.77 -11.46
CA LEU A 164 2.48 -12.55 -11.79
C LEU A 164 1.97 -12.31 -13.22
N LEU A 165 2.32 -11.19 -13.85
CA LEU A 165 2.04 -10.94 -15.26
C LEU A 165 2.73 -11.94 -16.20
N ILE A 166 3.92 -12.41 -15.85
CA ILE A 166 4.71 -13.30 -16.71
C ILE A 166 3.94 -14.58 -17.03
N PRO A 167 3.49 -15.39 -16.05
CA PRO A 167 2.73 -16.59 -16.35
C PRO A 167 1.38 -16.30 -17.02
N ILE A 168 0.70 -15.24 -16.65
CA ILE A 168 -0.58 -14.86 -17.27
C ILE A 168 -0.38 -14.56 -18.76
N ALA A 169 0.64 -13.78 -19.12
CA ALA A 169 0.96 -13.45 -20.51
C ALA A 169 1.38 -14.69 -21.32
N LEU A 170 2.12 -15.62 -20.70
CA LEU A 170 2.49 -16.89 -21.34
C LEU A 170 1.28 -17.77 -21.61
N PHE A 171 0.34 -17.87 -20.67
CA PHE A 171 -0.91 -18.62 -20.85
C PHE A 171 -1.84 -18.00 -21.93
N GLU A 172 -1.90 -16.69 -22.05
CA GLU A 172 -2.68 -16.02 -23.12
C GLU A 172 -2.05 -16.28 -24.51
N ARG A 173 -0.73 -16.31 -24.63
CA ARG A 173 -0.02 -16.61 -25.88
C ARG A 173 -0.17 -18.05 -26.36
N GLY A 174 -0.30 -19.01 -25.44
CA GLY A 174 -0.50 -20.42 -25.74
C GLY A 174 -1.90 -20.75 -26.29
N LYS A 175 -2.85 -19.84 -26.23
CA LYS A 175 -4.20 -19.93 -26.80
C LYS A 175 -4.36 -19.12 -28.09
N SER A 176 -3.35 -19.06 -28.97
CA SER A 176 -3.57 -18.60 -30.35
C SER A 176 -4.59 -19.53 -30.99
N PRO A 177 -5.68 -19.02 -31.61
CA PRO A 177 -6.62 -19.87 -32.27
C PRO A 177 -5.92 -20.51 -33.45
N GLU A 178 -5.80 -21.85 -33.43
CA GLU A 178 -5.66 -22.58 -34.68
C GLU A 178 -6.90 -22.26 -35.52
N SER A 179 -6.64 -21.51 -36.56
CA SER A 179 -7.58 -21.19 -37.63
C SER A 179 -8.07 -22.47 -38.28
N SER A 180 -9.32 -22.71 -38.26
CA SER A 180 -10.02 -23.51 -39.25
C SER A 180 -11.20 -22.72 -39.77
#